data_ef6ee06df1405e9cef7634f4322b659c
#
_entry.id   ef6ee06df1405e9cef7634f4322b659c
#
_cell.length_a   1.000
_cell.length_b   1.000
_cell.length_c   1.000
_cell.angle_alpha   90.00
_cell.angle_beta   90.00
_cell.angle_gamma   90.00
#
_symmetry.space_group_name_H-M   'P 1'
#
loop_
_entity.id
_entity.type
_entity.pdbx_description
1 polymer ?
#
loop_
_entity_poly.entity_id
_entity_poly.type
_entity_poly.pdbx_seq_one_letter_code
_entity_poly.pdbx_strand_id
1 'polypeptide(L)'
;MSATSLPISIAVSPRNTAVTVPPADIAVSLEHVSFRYNKEESEVLEDINLSIRPGECIVLTGESGCGKTTLTRTINGLIPLVYQGVLKGRVSVAEKPVTEWTSGDLAVTVGSVFQNPRSQFVNSEVEAELAFGCENQGLSREEIVRRIHESVRVFGIEELLHRQVEELSGGQRQMVILASVYATDPDIFVLDEPTAALDVTSMRCLGAALAKLKSMGKTIIVSEHRLWWLADLADRVVVMEDGHIAGTWSAKEFGAIPFETRLHWGLRAWKVDEVDAAAHRRFSHTSVSGHPVHECVADTSLRTRGLRVSYRHRDAVIDSCDFDISAGTVVGLVGANGAGKTTLARCLCGIQKEAAGTVELAGKALRTSQRAGVIYLAMQEPGYQLFEHTVVRELEEAHDRNGSDLPQIFSVKSLMDDFRLADLAQRHPLSLSGGQRQRTSIAAGLLYGAQALVMDEPTSGLDYNNMASIARQIDRLKQQGVVICIITHDYEFLCAACDAVLPLHDGRVSPPIPLTPETLGHIKRLLGFS
;
A
#
# COMPACT_ATOMS: atom_id res chain seq x y z
N MET A 1 34.30 -26.00 13.05
CA MET A 1 33.47 -26.37 14.21
C MET A 1 32.05 -25.94 13.85
N SER A 2 31.22 -26.94 13.58
CA SER A 2 29.86 -26.81 13.08
C SER A 2 28.92 -26.34 14.20
N ALA A 3 28.27 -25.21 14.01
CA ALA A 3 27.19 -24.78 14.87
C ALA A 3 25.87 -25.41 14.37
N THR A 4 25.42 -26.39 15.11
CA THR A 4 24.15 -27.09 14.94
C THR A 4 23.00 -26.15 15.34
N SER A 5 22.24 -25.67 14.37
CA SER A 5 20.96 -25.00 14.61
C SER A 5 19.91 -26.05 14.98
N LEU A 6 19.46 -26.03 16.22
CA LEU A 6 18.28 -26.77 16.67
C LEU A 6 17.02 -26.11 16.10
N PRO A 7 16.10 -26.84 15.47
CA PRO A 7 14.81 -26.32 15.09
C PRO A 7 13.93 -26.22 16.35
N ILE A 8 13.64 -25.01 16.81
CA ILE A 8 12.55 -24.78 17.76
C ILE A 8 11.25 -24.86 16.97
N SER A 9 10.73 -26.06 16.83
CA SER A 9 9.37 -26.33 16.38
C SER A 9 8.42 -25.98 17.53
N ILE A 10 8.00 -24.72 17.62
CA ILE A 10 6.80 -24.37 18.37
C ILE A 10 5.65 -24.58 17.38
N ALA A 11 5.14 -25.81 17.34
CA ALA A 11 3.88 -26.13 16.68
C ALA A 11 2.74 -25.44 17.45
N VAL A 12 2.44 -24.20 17.11
CA VAL A 12 1.13 -23.62 17.39
C VAL A 12 0.19 -24.27 16.37
N SER A 13 -0.40 -25.40 16.77
CA SER A 13 -1.41 -26.09 15.99
C SER A 13 -2.52 -25.09 15.65
N PRO A 14 -2.89 -24.88 14.38
CA PRO A 14 -4.03 -24.06 14.05
C PRO A 14 -5.26 -24.70 14.70
N ARG A 15 -5.87 -24.02 15.67
CA ARG A 15 -7.14 -24.47 16.23
C ARG A 15 -8.22 -24.21 15.18
N ASN A 16 -8.46 -25.19 14.35
CA ASN A 16 -9.63 -25.25 13.47
C ASN A 16 -10.87 -25.49 14.36
N THR A 17 -11.26 -24.48 15.16
CA THR A 17 -12.51 -24.48 15.88
C THR A 17 -13.56 -23.87 14.97
N ALA A 18 -14.19 -24.72 14.14
CA ALA A 18 -15.48 -24.39 13.56
C ALA A 18 -16.44 -24.13 14.74
N VAL A 19 -16.63 -22.87 15.10
CA VAL A 19 -17.66 -22.45 16.03
C VAL A 19 -18.98 -22.61 15.30
N THR A 20 -19.72 -23.67 15.57
CA THR A 20 -21.09 -23.84 15.08
C THR A 20 -21.98 -22.78 15.72
N VAL A 21 -22.26 -21.73 14.97
CA VAL A 21 -23.21 -20.65 15.31
C VAL A 21 -24.62 -21.10 14.85
N PRO A 22 -25.69 -20.86 15.63
CA PRO A 22 -27.04 -21.10 15.16
C PRO A 22 -27.33 -20.32 13.86
N PRO A 23 -28.06 -20.88 12.88
CA PRO A 23 -28.26 -20.25 11.56
C PRO A 23 -28.85 -18.85 11.59
N ALA A 24 -29.72 -18.53 12.55
CA ALA A 24 -30.42 -17.25 12.66
C ALA A 24 -29.52 -16.03 12.98
N ASP A 25 -28.22 -16.23 13.23
CA ASP A 25 -27.27 -15.20 13.65
C ASP A 25 -26.06 -15.06 12.70
N ILE A 26 -26.23 -15.36 11.40
CA ILE A 26 -25.12 -15.33 10.42
C ILE A 26 -25.40 -14.29 9.34
N ALA A 27 -24.55 -13.26 9.24
CA ALA A 27 -24.62 -12.28 8.16
C ALA A 27 -24.03 -12.81 6.85
N VAL A 28 -22.89 -13.53 6.94
CA VAL A 28 -22.22 -14.17 5.79
C VAL A 28 -21.77 -15.58 6.19
N SER A 29 -22.10 -16.58 5.34
CA SER A 29 -21.61 -17.97 5.47
C SER A 29 -20.90 -18.41 4.20
N LEU A 30 -19.73 -19.01 4.37
CA LEU A 30 -19.00 -19.74 3.32
C LEU A 30 -18.83 -21.19 3.79
N GLU A 31 -19.32 -22.15 2.99
CA GLU A 31 -19.33 -23.56 3.31
C GLU A 31 -18.64 -24.34 2.18
N HIS A 32 -17.46 -24.89 2.46
CA HIS A 32 -16.64 -25.64 1.52
C HIS A 32 -16.42 -24.90 0.19
N VAL A 33 -16.13 -23.58 0.28
CA VAL A 33 -16.01 -22.72 -0.91
C VAL A 33 -14.63 -22.88 -1.53
N SER A 34 -14.62 -23.33 -2.81
CA SER A 34 -13.45 -23.33 -3.68
C SER A 34 -13.74 -22.55 -4.94
N PHE A 35 -12.75 -21.82 -5.45
CA PHE A 35 -12.90 -21.03 -6.66
C PHE A 35 -11.66 -21.04 -7.53
N ARG A 36 -11.86 -21.18 -8.85
CA ARG A 36 -10.83 -21.10 -9.89
C ARG A 36 -11.30 -20.18 -11.02
N TYR A 37 -10.49 -19.21 -11.41
CA TYR A 37 -10.76 -18.38 -12.58
C TYR A 37 -10.66 -19.19 -13.88
N ASN A 38 -11.46 -18.85 -14.92
CA ASN A 38 -11.50 -19.60 -16.18
C ASN A 38 -10.16 -19.75 -16.91
N LYS A 39 -9.21 -18.80 -16.67
CA LYS A 39 -7.90 -18.78 -17.35
C LYS A 39 -6.78 -19.40 -16.51
N GLU A 40 -7.08 -19.87 -15.32
CA GLU A 40 -6.10 -20.44 -14.40
C GLU A 40 -6.28 -21.95 -14.26
N GLU A 41 -5.20 -22.67 -14.03
CA GLU A 41 -5.22 -24.12 -13.85
C GLU A 41 -5.47 -24.51 -12.38
N SER A 42 -5.02 -23.66 -11.44
CA SER A 42 -5.14 -23.89 -9.99
C SER A 42 -6.34 -23.16 -9.39
N GLU A 43 -6.87 -23.71 -8.31
CA GLU A 43 -7.85 -23.03 -7.45
C GLU A 43 -7.17 -21.86 -6.71
N VAL A 44 -7.85 -20.71 -6.61
CA VAL A 44 -7.39 -19.53 -5.87
C VAL A 44 -7.98 -19.52 -4.47
N LEU A 45 -9.12 -20.15 -4.28
CA LEU A 45 -9.70 -20.47 -2.97
C LEU A 45 -9.92 -21.98 -2.90
N GLU A 46 -9.54 -22.57 -1.79
CA GLU A 46 -9.65 -24.01 -1.56
C GLU A 46 -10.27 -24.29 -0.19
N ASP A 47 -11.44 -24.93 -0.19
CA ASP A 47 -12.19 -25.39 0.99
C ASP A 47 -12.37 -24.32 2.09
N ILE A 48 -12.76 -23.11 1.70
CA ILE A 48 -13.00 -22.01 2.64
C ILE A 48 -14.26 -22.27 3.45
N ASN A 49 -14.12 -22.27 4.77
CA ASN A 49 -15.20 -22.37 5.74
C ASN A 49 -15.13 -21.16 6.69
N LEU A 50 -16.12 -20.24 6.60
CA LEU A 50 -16.13 -18.99 7.38
C LEU A 50 -17.57 -18.55 7.64
N SER A 51 -17.87 -18.23 8.90
CA SER A 51 -19.15 -17.63 9.31
C SER A 51 -18.88 -16.27 9.95
N ILE A 52 -19.64 -15.25 9.58
CA ILE A 52 -19.54 -13.88 10.07
C ILE A 52 -20.87 -13.48 10.68
N ARG A 53 -20.84 -12.95 11.91
CA ARG A 53 -22.05 -12.53 12.64
C ARG A 53 -22.46 -11.10 12.27
N PRO A 54 -23.74 -10.77 12.36
CA PRO A 54 -24.19 -9.38 12.27
C PRO A 54 -23.47 -8.48 13.28
N GLY A 55 -23.03 -7.29 12.82
CA GLY A 55 -22.31 -6.33 13.64
C GLY A 55 -20.84 -6.69 13.93
N GLU A 56 -20.35 -7.84 13.45
CA GLU A 56 -18.95 -8.25 13.62
C GLU A 56 -18.04 -7.47 12.67
N CYS A 57 -16.87 -7.06 13.16
CA CYS A 57 -15.77 -6.54 12.34
C CYS A 57 -14.69 -7.60 12.22
N ILE A 58 -14.51 -8.15 11.01
CA ILE A 58 -13.44 -9.11 10.74
C ILE A 58 -12.37 -8.49 9.83
N VAL A 59 -11.13 -8.88 10.08
CA VAL A 59 -9.97 -8.53 9.28
C VAL A 59 -9.47 -9.78 8.55
N LEU A 60 -9.43 -9.71 7.23
CA LEU A 60 -8.81 -10.73 6.37
C LEU A 60 -7.37 -10.27 6.08
N THR A 61 -6.38 -11.08 6.45
CA THR A 61 -4.98 -10.76 6.20
C THR A 61 -4.21 -11.99 5.72
N GLY A 62 -2.99 -11.80 5.23
CA GLY A 62 -2.15 -12.84 4.64
C GLY A 62 -1.26 -12.25 3.55
N GLU A 63 -0.41 -13.05 2.95
CA GLU A 63 0.48 -12.63 1.88
C GLU A 63 -0.27 -12.13 0.63
N SER A 64 0.40 -11.36 -0.22
CA SER A 64 -0.17 -10.94 -1.51
C SER A 64 -0.38 -12.15 -2.41
N GLY A 65 -1.59 -12.26 -2.96
CA GLY A 65 -1.96 -13.40 -3.81
C GLY A 65 -2.57 -14.60 -3.09
N CYS A 66 -2.67 -14.61 -1.75
CA CYS A 66 -3.26 -15.72 -0.99
C CYS A 66 -4.80 -15.85 -1.11
N GLY A 67 -5.47 -15.03 -1.94
CA GLY A 67 -6.91 -15.17 -2.21
C GLY A 67 -7.82 -14.16 -1.51
N LYS A 68 -7.34 -13.20 -0.71
CA LYS A 68 -8.18 -12.21 0.03
C LYS A 68 -9.19 -11.47 -0.87
N THR A 69 -8.71 -10.85 -1.93
CA THR A 69 -9.57 -10.14 -2.90
C THR A 69 -10.56 -11.09 -3.59
N THR A 70 -10.17 -12.34 -3.85
CA THR A 70 -11.09 -13.34 -4.41
C THR A 70 -12.18 -13.70 -3.41
N LEU A 71 -11.82 -13.84 -2.11
CA LEU A 71 -12.77 -14.08 -1.04
C LEU A 71 -13.75 -12.92 -0.86
N THR A 72 -13.27 -11.67 -0.85
CA THR A 72 -14.17 -10.49 -0.79
C THR A 72 -15.11 -10.42 -1.98
N ARG A 73 -14.64 -10.79 -3.19
CA ARG A 73 -15.45 -10.87 -4.41
C ARG A 73 -16.51 -11.95 -4.38
N THR A 74 -16.33 -13.04 -3.63
CA THR A 74 -17.40 -14.04 -3.46
C THR A 74 -18.49 -13.52 -2.53
N ILE A 75 -18.12 -12.75 -1.51
CA ILE A 75 -19.07 -12.19 -0.53
C ILE A 75 -19.93 -11.09 -1.16
N ASN A 76 -19.33 -10.18 -1.94
CA ASN A 76 -20.09 -9.10 -2.60
C ASN A 76 -20.70 -9.50 -3.95
N GLY A 77 -20.63 -10.79 -4.31
CA GLY A 77 -21.27 -11.36 -5.50
C GLY A 77 -20.61 -11.00 -6.84
N LEU A 78 -19.49 -10.30 -6.85
CA LEU A 78 -18.73 -10.10 -8.08
C LEU A 78 -18.24 -11.42 -8.66
N ILE A 79 -18.07 -12.44 -7.82
CA ILE A 79 -17.96 -13.83 -8.20
C ILE A 79 -19.29 -14.52 -7.80
N PRO A 80 -19.99 -15.16 -8.72
CA PRO A 80 -19.63 -15.43 -10.12
C PRO A 80 -20.18 -14.42 -11.13
N LEU A 81 -20.86 -13.35 -10.71
CA LEU A 81 -21.66 -12.50 -11.60
C LEU A 81 -20.81 -11.72 -12.63
N VAL A 82 -19.65 -11.22 -12.22
CA VAL A 82 -18.73 -10.41 -13.06
C VAL A 82 -17.47 -11.20 -13.41
N TYR A 83 -16.86 -11.81 -12.41
CA TYR A 83 -15.66 -12.63 -12.59
C TYR A 83 -16.05 -14.09 -12.78
N GLN A 84 -15.89 -14.57 -14.02
CA GLN A 84 -16.26 -15.92 -14.39
C GLN A 84 -15.20 -16.94 -13.94
N GLY A 85 -15.69 -18.09 -13.48
CA GLY A 85 -14.87 -19.18 -13.01
C GLY A 85 -15.72 -20.36 -12.52
N VAL A 86 -15.06 -21.34 -11.93
CA VAL A 86 -15.71 -22.50 -11.33
C VAL A 86 -15.78 -22.27 -9.82
N LEU A 87 -16.98 -21.96 -9.32
CA LEU A 87 -17.29 -21.82 -7.89
C LEU A 87 -17.91 -23.14 -7.39
N LYS A 88 -17.31 -23.73 -6.36
CA LYS A 88 -17.83 -24.90 -5.64
C LYS A 88 -18.20 -24.48 -4.20
N GLY A 89 -19.01 -25.31 -3.54
CA GLY A 89 -19.48 -24.99 -2.19
C GLY A 89 -20.62 -23.98 -2.20
N ARG A 90 -20.87 -23.34 -1.05
CA ARG A 90 -21.98 -22.40 -0.88
C ARG A 90 -21.53 -21.11 -0.21
N VAL A 91 -21.83 -19.98 -0.83
CA VAL A 91 -21.69 -18.65 -0.26
C VAL A 91 -23.09 -18.10 -0.03
N SER A 92 -23.40 -17.70 1.21
CA SER A 92 -24.70 -17.11 1.56
C SER A 92 -24.50 -15.75 2.24
N VAL A 93 -25.33 -14.79 1.88
CA VAL A 93 -25.42 -13.46 2.48
C VAL A 93 -26.85 -13.26 2.96
N ALA A 94 -27.02 -12.86 4.21
CA ALA A 94 -28.34 -12.76 4.85
C ALA A 94 -29.18 -14.04 4.58
N GLU A 95 -28.57 -15.21 4.85
CA GLU A 95 -29.16 -16.56 4.69
C GLU A 95 -29.47 -16.98 3.23
N LYS A 96 -29.36 -16.09 2.24
CA LYS A 96 -29.65 -16.38 0.85
C LYS A 96 -28.37 -16.65 0.06
N PRO A 97 -28.29 -17.74 -0.75
CA PRO A 97 -27.14 -18.01 -1.60
C PRO A 97 -26.82 -16.87 -2.57
N VAL A 98 -25.53 -16.54 -2.74
CA VAL A 98 -25.10 -15.43 -3.62
C VAL A 98 -25.55 -15.64 -5.06
N THR A 99 -25.66 -16.90 -5.50
CA THR A 99 -26.12 -17.28 -6.84
C THR A 99 -27.60 -17.01 -7.10
N GLU A 100 -28.38 -16.77 -6.06
CA GLU A 100 -29.83 -16.45 -6.14
C GLU A 100 -30.12 -14.95 -6.06
N TRP A 101 -29.09 -14.13 -5.83
CA TRP A 101 -29.23 -12.69 -5.81
C TRP A 101 -29.13 -12.10 -7.23
N THR A 102 -29.86 -11.03 -7.49
CA THR A 102 -29.50 -10.14 -8.59
C THR A 102 -28.35 -9.22 -8.13
N SER A 103 -27.53 -8.74 -9.05
CA SER A 103 -26.45 -7.82 -8.71
C SER A 103 -26.94 -6.54 -8.01
N GLY A 104 -28.13 -6.05 -8.42
CA GLY A 104 -28.75 -4.86 -7.80
C GLY A 104 -29.20 -5.11 -6.36
N ASP A 105 -29.91 -6.21 -6.10
CA ASP A 105 -30.39 -6.53 -4.75
C ASP A 105 -29.24 -6.81 -3.78
N LEU A 106 -28.20 -7.51 -4.26
CA LEU A 106 -27.04 -7.79 -3.42
C LEU A 106 -26.25 -6.51 -3.11
N ALA A 107 -26.13 -5.58 -4.05
CA ALA A 107 -25.46 -4.29 -3.84
C ALA A 107 -26.17 -3.38 -2.83
N VAL A 108 -27.45 -3.58 -2.58
CA VAL A 108 -28.20 -2.91 -1.50
C VAL A 108 -27.82 -3.49 -0.13
N THR A 109 -27.57 -4.80 -0.06
CA THR A 109 -27.27 -5.50 1.19
C THR A 109 -25.77 -5.44 1.54
N VAL A 110 -24.89 -5.50 0.52
CA VAL A 110 -23.44 -5.51 0.65
C VAL A 110 -22.83 -4.31 -0.05
N GLY A 111 -22.42 -3.34 0.73
CA GLY A 111 -21.68 -2.19 0.24
C GLY A 111 -20.19 -2.52 0.06
N SER A 112 -19.63 -2.23 -1.11
CA SER A 112 -18.25 -2.55 -1.45
C SER A 112 -17.39 -1.30 -1.60
N VAL A 113 -16.18 -1.34 -1.02
CA VAL A 113 -15.13 -0.34 -1.20
C VAL A 113 -13.91 -1.04 -1.79
N PHE A 114 -13.54 -0.67 -3.01
CA PHE A 114 -12.47 -1.33 -3.76
C PHE A 114 -11.09 -0.73 -3.47
N GLN A 115 -10.05 -1.52 -3.75
CA GLN A 115 -8.64 -1.17 -3.53
C GLN A 115 -8.24 0.15 -4.22
N ASN A 116 -8.73 0.39 -5.43
CA ASN A 116 -8.45 1.63 -6.16
C ASN A 116 -9.68 2.56 -6.14
N PRO A 117 -9.68 3.60 -5.29
CA PRO A 117 -10.78 4.56 -5.23
C PRO A 117 -11.13 5.19 -6.57
N ARG A 118 -10.11 5.48 -7.41
CA ARG A 118 -10.33 6.14 -8.70
C ARG A 118 -11.17 5.32 -9.68
N SER A 119 -11.10 4.01 -9.59
CA SER A 119 -11.89 3.11 -10.46
C SER A 119 -13.33 2.95 -10.00
N GLN A 120 -13.66 3.41 -8.80
CA GLN A 120 -15.00 3.29 -8.23
C GLN A 120 -15.87 4.53 -8.50
N PHE A 121 -15.27 5.70 -8.67
CA PHE A 121 -16.02 6.93 -9.00
C PHE A 121 -16.67 6.84 -10.38
N VAL A 122 -17.94 7.18 -10.43
CA VAL A 122 -18.74 7.25 -11.66
C VAL A 122 -18.96 8.72 -12.05
N ASN A 123 -19.11 9.60 -11.05
CA ASN A 123 -19.40 11.01 -11.25
C ASN A 123 -18.17 11.88 -10.95
N SER A 124 -18.13 13.06 -11.55
CA SER A 124 -17.08 14.06 -11.32
C SER A 124 -17.33 14.94 -10.09
N GLU A 125 -18.56 15.01 -9.61
CA GLU A 125 -18.99 15.82 -8.47
C GLU A 125 -19.35 14.95 -7.27
N VAL A 126 -18.96 15.37 -6.06
CA VAL A 126 -19.18 14.61 -4.83
C VAL A 126 -20.67 14.39 -4.56
N GLU A 127 -21.51 15.43 -4.73
CA GLU A 127 -22.96 15.31 -4.49
C GLU A 127 -23.62 14.29 -5.43
N ALA A 128 -23.27 14.32 -6.71
CA ALA A 128 -23.74 13.36 -7.71
C ALA A 128 -23.26 11.93 -7.41
N GLU A 129 -22.02 11.79 -6.92
CA GLU A 129 -21.49 10.49 -6.52
C GLU A 129 -22.21 9.90 -5.31
N LEU A 130 -22.55 10.73 -4.32
CA LEU A 130 -23.34 10.31 -3.16
C LEU A 130 -24.79 9.94 -3.54
N ALA A 131 -25.36 10.61 -4.54
CA ALA A 131 -26.71 10.33 -5.03
C ALA A 131 -26.79 9.03 -5.84
N PHE A 132 -25.74 8.69 -6.59
CA PHE A 132 -25.73 7.66 -7.64
C PHE A 132 -26.29 6.30 -7.19
N GLY A 133 -25.85 5.79 -6.06
CA GLY A 133 -26.33 4.51 -5.53
C GLY A 133 -27.81 4.55 -5.15
N CYS A 134 -28.26 5.66 -4.57
CA CYS A 134 -29.65 5.88 -4.18
C CYS A 134 -30.59 6.04 -5.40
N GLU A 135 -30.11 6.70 -6.46
CA GLU A 135 -30.84 6.82 -7.74
C GLU A 135 -31.02 5.43 -8.40
N ASN A 136 -29.98 4.59 -8.38
CA ASN A 136 -30.07 3.23 -8.89
C ASN A 136 -31.06 2.35 -8.09
N GLN A 137 -31.29 2.66 -6.81
CA GLN A 137 -32.33 2.03 -6.00
C GLN A 137 -33.75 2.56 -6.30
N GLY A 138 -33.88 3.60 -7.12
CA GLY A 138 -35.17 4.23 -7.46
C GLY A 138 -35.81 5.00 -6.29
N LEU A 139 -35.00 5.51 -5.35
CA LEU A 139 -35.51 6.29 -4.21
C LEU A 139 -36.07 7.63 -4.64
N SER A 140 -37.01 8.18 -3.84
CA SER A 140 -37.52 9.51 -4.08
C SER A 140 -36.44 10.58 -3.89
N ARG A 141 -36.59 11.73 -4.55
CA ARG A 141 -35.65 12.84 -4.44
C ARG A 141 -35.48 13.31 -2.98
N GLU A 142 -36.56 13.36 -2.22
CA GLU A 142 -36.55 13.75 -0.81
C GLU A 142 -35.70 12.78 0.01
N GLU A 143 -35.84 11.48 -0.23
CA GLU A 143 -35.08 10.43 0.45
C GLU A 143 -33.60 10.46 0.05
N ILE A 144 -33.27 10.67 -1.22
CA ILE A 144 -31.91 10.83 -1.70
C ILE A 144 -31.21 12.00 -0.98
N VAL A 145 -31.85 13.18 -0.98
CA VAL A 145 -31.29 14.36 -0.30
C VAL A 145 -31.08 14.10 1.21
N ARG A 146 -32.06 13.46 1.86
CA ARG A 146 -31.94 13.08 3.28
C ARG A 146 -30.72 12.18 3.52
N ARG A 147 -30.54 11.14 2.72
CA ARG A 147 -29.41 10.18 2.84
C ARG A 147 -28.06 10.83 2.55
N ILE A 148 -27.97 11.72 1.56
CA ILE A 148 -26.76 12.49 1.30
C ILE A 148 -26.38 13.32 2.53
N HIS A 149 -27.31 14.11 3.07
CA HIS A 149 -27.03 14.93 4.25
C HIS A 149 -26.69 14.11 5.48
N GLU A 150 -27.29 12.95 5.66
CA GLU A 150 -26.93 12.03 6.72
C GLU A 150 -25.52 11.49 6.53
N SER A 151 -25.17 11.03 5.32
CA SER A 151 -23.85 10.50 4.99
C SER A 151 -22.74 11.52 5.23
N VAL A 152 -22.87 12.75 4.70
CA VAL A 152 -21.83 13.77 4.90
C VAL A 152 -21.64 14.13 6.38
N ARG A 153 -22.72 14.15 7.17
CA ARG A 153 -22.67 14.38 8.62
C ARG A 153 -22.05 13.21 9.38
N VAL A 154 -22.37 11.97 8.98
CA VAL A 154 -21.80 10.77 9.60
C VAL A 154 -20.29 10.74 9.42
N PHE A 155 -19.78 11.12 8.27
CA PHE A 155 -18.36 11.05 7.95
C PHE A 155 -17.62 12.39 8.08
N GLY A 156 -18.31 13.49 8.42
CA GLY A 156 -17.69 14.81 8.62
C GLY A 156 -17.08 15.38 7.35
N ILE A 157 -17.76 15.23 6.22
CA ILE A 157 -17.30 15.65 4.88
C ILE A 157 -18.22 16.70 4.23
N GLU A 158 -18.97 17.44 5.04
CA GLU A 158 -19.92 18.45 4.55
C GLU A 158 -19.25 19.48 3.64
N GLU A 159 -18.02 19.86 3.95
CA GLU A 159 -17.22 20.81 3.16
C GLU A 159 -16.84 20.31 1.76
N LEU A 160 -16.95 19.00 1.52
CA LEU A 160 -16.60 18.37 0.25
C LEU A 160 -17.78 18.27 -0.70
N LEU A 161 -19.03 18.44 -0.24
CA LEU A 161 -20.25 18.11 -0.96
C LEU A 161 -20.32 18.74 -2.37
N HIS A 162 -19.85 19.98 -2.51
CA HIS A 162 -19.90 20.71 -3.78
C HIS A 162 -18.56 20.78 -4.51
N ARG A 163 -17.61 19.88 -4.18
CA ARG A 163 -16.30 19.82 -4.84
C ARG A 163 -16.29 18.82 -6.00
N GLN A 164 -15.33 19.04 -6.89
CA GLN A 164 -15.00 18.05 -7.92
C GLN A 164 -14.15 16.93 -7.29
N VAL A 165 -14.43 15.68 -7.66
CA VAL A 165 -13.70 14.49 -7.17
C VAL A 165 -12.22 14.57 -7.47
N GLU A 166 -11.84 15.16 -8.60
CA GLU A 166 -10.43 15.32 -9.00
C GLU A 166 -9.62 16.23 -8.06
N GLU A 167 -10.30 17.19 -7.40
CA GLU A 167 -9.68 18.14 -6.47
C GLU A 167 -9.39 17.52 -5.10
N LEU A 168 -9.99 16.36 -4.80
CA LEU A 168 -9.88 15.71 -3.50
C LEU A 168 -8.51 15.05 -3.30
N SER A 169 -8.03 15.09 -2.05
CA SER A 169 -6.90 14.25 -1.62
C SER A 169 -7.26 12.76 -1.63
N GLY A 170 -6.26 11.87 -1.55
CA GLY A 170 -6.50 10.43 -1.47
C GLY A 170 -7.41 10.03 -0.30
N GLY A 171 -7.17 10.60 0.88
CA GLY A 171 -8.00 10.35 2.06
C GLY A 171 -9.44 10.89 1.91
N GLN A 172 -9.60 12.09 1.36
CA GLN A 172 -10.92 12.65 1.08
C GLN A 172 -11.71 11.81 0.07
N ARG A 173 -11.05 11.33 -1.00
CA ARG A 173 -11.69 10.40 -1.96
C ARG A 173 -12.16 9.13 -1.28
N GLN A 174 -11.34 8.54 -0.42
CA GLN A 174 -11.70 7.32 0.31
C GLN A 174 -12.93 7.54 1.22
N MET A 175 -12.99 8.69 1.91
CA MET A 175 -14.13 9.05 2.74
C MET A 175 -15.40 9.29 1.92
N VAL A 176 -15.30 9.93 0.75
CA VAL A 176 -16.44 10.14 -0.16
C VAL A 176 -16.97 8.81 -0.69
N ILE A 177 -16.09 7.86 -1.09
CA ILE A 177 -16.52 6.50 -1.49
C ILE A 177 -17.22 5.79 -0.33
N LEU A 178 -16.66 5.81 0.87
CA LEU A 178 -17.31 5.18 2.02
C LEU A 178 -18.68 5.82 2.31
N ALA A 179 -18.79 7.14 2.16
CA ALA A 179 -20.05 7.88 2.33
C ALA A 179 -21.06 7.56 1.23
N SER A 180 -20.64 7.39 -0.04
CA SER A 180 -21.54 7.01 -1.14
C SER A 180 -22.07 5.58 -0.98
N VAL A 181 -21.22 4.68 -0.51
CA VAL A 181 -21.64 3.33 -0.14
C VAL A 181 -22.60 3.35 1.05
N TYR A 182 -22.33 4.15 2.08
CA TYR A 182 -23.23 4.27 3.25
C TYR A 182 -24.59 4.87 2.88
N ALA A 183 -24.66 5.78 1.90
CA ALA A 183 -25.91 6.38 1.45
C ALA A 183 -26.93 5.35 0.93
N THR A 184 -26.47 4.21 0.42
CA THR A 184 -27.34 3.10 0.00
C THR A 184 -27.85 2.26 1.18
N ASP A 185 -27.34 2.50 2.40
CA ASP A 185 -27.72 1.86 3.68
C ASP A 185 -27.51 0.34 3.71
N PRO A 186 -26.36 -0.19 3.31
CA PRO A 186 -26.09 -1.62 3.37
C PRO A 186 -25.91 -2.10 4.83
N ASP A 187 -26.22 -3.38 5.07
CA ASP A 187 -25.99 -4.02 6.38
C ASP A 187 -24.56 -4.54 6.52
N ILE A 188 -23.91 -4.83 5.40
CA ILE A 188 -22.57 -5.41 5.34
C ILE A 188 -21.67 -4.50 4.51
N PHE A 189 -20.50 -4.15 5.05
CA PHE A 189 -19.46 -3.40 4.36
C PHE A 189 -18.27 -4.31 4.08
N VAL A 190 -17.87 -4.42 2.81
CA VAL A 190 -16.69 -5.16 2.35
C VAL A 190 -15.67 -4.18 1.80
N LEU A 191 -14.53 -4.07 2.45
CA LEU A 191 -13.44 -3.18 2.06
C LEU A 191 -12.22 -3.99 1.66
N ASP A 192 -11.73 -3.79 0.44
CA ASP A 192 -10.54 -4.48 -0.08
C ASP A 192 -9.36 -3.50 -0.14
N GLU A 193 -8.38 -3.69 0.74
CA GLU A 193 -7.17 -2.87 0.92
C GLU A 193 -7.43 -1.34 0.89
N PRO A 194 -8.36 -0.83 1.72
CA PRO A 194 -8.82 0.56 1.62
C PRO A 194 -7.76 1.60 1.98
N THR A 195 -6.61 1.18 2.54
CA THR A 195 -5.55 2.10 3.02
C THR A 195 -4.31 2.16 2.13
N ALA A 196 -4.30 1.48 0.98
CA ALA A 196 -3.11 1.34 0.14
C ALA A 196 -2.41 2.67 -0.21
N ALA A 197 -3.16 3.77 -0.38
CA ALA A 197 -2.65 5.09 -0.75
C ALA A 197 -2.89 6.18 0.33
N LEU A 198 -3.16 5.77 1.58
CA LEU A 198 -3.50 6.69 2.66
C LEU A 198 -2.30 6.99 3.57
N ASP A 199 -2.20 8.24 4.01
CA ASP A 199 -1.34 8.62 5.13
C ASP A 199 -1.95 8.19 6.47
N VAL A 200 -1.16 8.27 7.55
CA VAL A 200 -1.56 7.83 8.89
C VAL A 200 -2.81 8.56 9.38
N THR A 201 -2.92 9.87 9.11
CA THR A 201 -4.08 10.69 9.50
C THR A 201 -5.35 10.21 8.79
N SER A 202 -5.28 9.99 7.48
CA SER A 202 -6.40 9.47 6.69
C SER A 202 -6.80 8.06 7.11
N MET A 203 -5.83 7.19 7.45
CA MET A 203 -6.12 5.84 7.98
C MET A 203 -6.87 5.92 9.32
N ARG A 204 -6.49 6.83 10.21
CA ARG A 204 -7.20 7.05 11.49
C ARG A 204 -8.62 7.57 11.28
N CYS A 205 -8.81 8.51 10.34
CA CYS A 205 -10.14 8.98 9.97
C CYS A 205 -11.01 7.84 9.44
N LEU A 206 -10.46 6.97 8.58
CA LEU A 206 -11.16 5.79 8.10
C LEU A 206 -11.49 4.82 9.25
N GLY A 207 -10.56 4.56 10.16
CA GLY A 207 -10.79 3.73 11.34
C GLY A 207 -11.92 4.26 12.22
N ALA A 208 -11.95 5.57 12.48
CA ALA A 208 -13.03 6.23 13.23
C ALA A 208 -14.38 6.12 12.52
N ALA A 209 -14.39 6.25 11.18
CA ALA A 209 -15.58 6.08 10.37
C ALA A 209 -16.13 4.64 10.47
N LEU A 210 -15.26 3.64 10.34
CA LEU A 210 -15.66 2.23 10.49
C LEU A 210 -16.11 1.91 11.94
N ALA A 211 -15.47 2.48 12.95
CA ALA A 211 -15.93 2.33 14.34
C ALA A 211 -17.34 2.88 14.53
N LYS A 212 -17.67 3.98 13.86
CA LYS A 212 -19.03 4.54 13.87
C LYS A 212 -20.02 3.60 13.20
N LEU A 213 -19.70 3.05 12.03
CA LEU A 213 -20.53 2.05 11.35
C LEU A 213 -20.76 0.82 12.22
N LYS A 214 -19.71 0.30 12.87
CA LYS A 214 -19.80 -0.81 13.80
C LYS A 214 -20.73 -0.50 14.97
N SER A 215 -20.65 0.71 15.54
CA SER A 215 -21.54 1.14 16.63
C SER A 215 -23.01 1.26 16.21
N MET A 216 -23.28 1.39 14.92
CA MET A 216 -24.62 1.34 14.31
C MET A 216 -25.10 -0.11 14.02
N GLY A 217 -24.31 -1.11 14.38
CA GLY A 217 -24.63 -2.52 14.15
C GLY A 217 -24.29 -3.04 12.76
N LYS A 218 -23.59 -2.27 11.92
CA LYS A 218 -23.18 -2.69 10.58
C LYS A 218 -22.05 -3.75 10.67
N THR A 219 -22.12 -4.77 9.83
CA THR A 219 -21.10 -5.81 9.69
C THR A 219 -19.97 -5.31 8.82
N ILE A 220 -18.71 -5.52 9.22
CA ILE A 220 -17.56 -4.97 8.52
C ILE A 220 -16.56 -6.08 8.21
N ILE A 221 -16.16 -6.18 6.94
CA ILE A 221 -15.18 -7.13 6.44
C ILE A 221 -14.08 -6.31 5.76
N VAL A 222 -12.86 -6.34 6.30
CA VAL A 222 -11.72 -5.58 5.77
C VAL A 222 -10.61 -6.54 5.38
N SER A 223 -10.25 -6.54 4.08
CA SER A 223 -9.02 -7.15 3.61
C SER A 223 -7.88 -6.14 3.75
N GLU A 224 -6.79 -6.47 4.45
CA GLU A 224 -5.74 -5.49 4.72
C GLU A 224 -4.37 -6.13 5.00
N HIS A 225 -3.31 -5.38 4.63
CA HIS A 225 -1.92 -5.69 4.97
C HIS A 225 -1.43 -4.88 6.17
N ARG A 226 -1.74 -3.58 6.24
CA ARG A 226 -1.37 -2.72 7.37
C ARG A 226 -2.39 -2.87 8.48
N LEU A 227 -2.05 -3.57 9.56
CA LEU A 227 -3.01 -4.03 10.55
C LEU A 227 -3.21 -3.08 11.74
N TRP A 228 -2.23 -2.24 12.05
CA TRP A 228 -2.19 -1.45 13.28
C TRP A 228 -3.41 -0.54 13.51
N TRP A 229 -4.02 -0.01 12.45
CA TRP A 229 -5.19 0.89 12.54
C TRP A 229 -6.51 0.15 12.79
N LEU A 230 -6.50 -1.17 12.61
CA LEU A 230 -7.64 -2.05 12.86
C LEU A 230 -7.59 -2.72 14.24
N ALA A 231 -6.48 -2.58 14.98
CA ALA A 231 -6.26 -3.32 16.22
C ALA A 231 -7.33 -3.10 17.29
N ASP A 232 -7.87 -1.88 17.39
CA ASP A 232 -8.92 -1.52 18.34
C ASP A 232 -10.35 -1.70 17.75
N LEU A 233 -10.46 -1.92 16.45
CA LEU A 233 -11.73 -2.05 15.74
C LEU A 233 -12.17 -3.51 15.55
N ALA A 234 -11.21 -4.38 15.24
CA ALA A 234 -11.45 -5.76 14.88
C ALA A 234 -11.99 -6.59 16.05
N ASP A 235 -12.97 -7.45 15.80
CA ASP A 235 -13.38 -8.50 16.72
C ASP A 235 -12.58 -9.78 16.47
N ARG A 236 -12.30 -10.07 15.19
CA ARG A 236 -11.65 -11.30 14.74
C ARG A 236 -10.71 -11.04 13.56
N VAL A 237 -9.60 -11.77 13.53
CA VAL A 237 -8.63 -11.77 12.45
C VAL A 237 -8.60 -13.16 11.82
N VAL A 238 -8.73 -13.20 10.50
CA VAL A 238 -8.64 -14.40 9.67
C VAL A 238 -7.38 -14.29 8.82
N VAL A 239 -6.46 -15.22 9.00
CA VAL A 239 -5.23 -15.30 8.22
C VAL A 239 -5.42 -16.29 7.08
N MET A 240 -5.15 -15.84 5.87
CA MET A 240 -5.19 -16.65 4.65
C MET A 240 -3.77 -16.97 4.18
N GLU A 241 -3.58 -18.20 3.71
CA GLU A 241 -2.34 -18.70 3.14
C GLU A 241 -2.68 -19.63 1.98
N ASP A 242 -2.11 -19.40 0.80
CA ASP A 242 -2.25 -20.25 -0.40
C ASP A 242 -3.70 -20.72 -0.69
N GLY A 243 -4.65 -19.80 -0.64
CA GLY A 243 -6.06 -20.08 -0.92
C GLY A 243 -6.87 -20.68 0.23
N HIS A 244 -6.26 -20.95 1.38
CA HIS A 244 -6.90 -21.53 2.56
C HIS A 244 -7.00 -20.53 3.72
N ILE A 245 -7.86 -20.80 4.70
CA ILE A 245 -7.82 -20.16 6.02
C ILE A 245 -6.80 -20.90 6.88
N ALA A 246 -5.63 -20.29 7.08
CA ALA A 246 -4.57 -20.81 7.94
C ALA A 246 -4.96 -20.76 9.42
N GLY A 247 -5.77 -19.78 9.81
CA GLY A 247 -6.28 -19.69 11.18
C GLY A 247 -7.20 -18.50 11.41
N THR A 248 -7.92 -18.55 12.52
CA THR A 248 -8.86 -17.52 12.96
C THR A 248 -8.67 -17.28 14.45
N TRP A 249 -8.54 -16.01 14.83
CA TRP A 249 -8.32 -15.59 16.22
C TRP A 249 -9.21 -14.40 16.56
N SER A 250 -9.61 -14.27 17.82
CA SER A 250 -10.08 -12.98 18.30
C SER A 250 -8.97 -11.94 18.20
N ALA A 251 -9.30 -10.64 18.07
CA ALA A 251 -8.30 -9.56 18.00
C ALA A 251 -7.34 -9.58 19.20
N LYS A 252 -7.84 -9.95 20.39
CA LYS A 252 -7.03 -10.08 21.61
C LYS A 252 -6.04 -11.24 21.52
N GLU A 253 -6.47 -12.42 21.07
CA GLU A 253 -5.59 -13.59 20.88
C GLU A 253 -4.55 -13.31 19.80
N PHE A 254 -4.96 -12.71 18.68
CA PHE A 254 -4.06 -12.34 17.59
C PHE A 254 -2.99 -11.35 18.06
N GLY A 255 -3.37 -10.34 18.82
CA GLY A 255 -2.45 -9.37 19.41
C GLY A 255 -1.49 -9.97 20.45
N ALA A 256 -1.82 -11.13 21.04
CA ALA A 256 -0.94 -11.85 21.98
C ALA A 256 0.07 -12.78 21.26
N ILE A 257 -0.11 -13.06 19.97
CA ILE A 257 0.87 -13.82 19.18
C ILE A 257 2.16 -12.98 19.06
N PRO A 258 3.35 -13.54 19.34
CA PRO A 258 4.60 -12.80 19.18
C PRO A 258 4.75 -12.23 17.77
N PHE A 259 5.28 -11.00 17.68
CA PHE A 259 5.47 -10.32 16.40
C PHE A 259 6.34 -11.14 15.44
N GLU A 260 7.40 -11.75 15.93
CA GLU A 260 8.29 -12.63 15.16
C GLU A 260 7.53 -13.80 14.51
N THR A 261 6.56 -14.39 15.20
CA THR A 261 5.70 -15.46 14.65
C THR A 261 4.85 -14.93 13.51
N ARG A 262 4.25 -13.76 13.68
CA ARG A 262 3.44 -13.11 12.63
C ARG A 262 4.28 -12.70 11.42
N LEU A 263 5.54 -12.27 11.62
CA LEU A 263 6.47 -12.01 10.53
C LEU A 263 6.77 -13.26 9.69
N HIS A 264 6.86 -14.45 10.31
CA HIS A 264 7.02 -15.71 9.55
C HIS A 264 5.80 -16.04 8.67
N TRP A 265 4.63 -15.53 9.03
CA TRP A 265 3.41 -15.63 8.21
C TRP A 265 3.30 -14.50 7.16
N GLY A 266 4.35 -13.72 6.96
CA GLY A 266 4.35 -12.59 6.04
C GLY A 266 3.47 -11.41 6.48
N LEU A 267 3.07 -11.34 7.76
CA LEU A 267 2.15 -10.34 8.28
C LEU A 267 2.88 -9.13 8.85
N ARG A 268 2.31 -7.97 8.66
CA ARG A 268 2.79 -6.69 9.17
C ARG A 268 2.41 -6.50 10.65
N ALA A 269 2.98 -5.48 11.26
CA ALA A 269 2.78 -5.18 12.67
C ALA A 269 1.29 -4.96 13.01
N TRP A 270 0.84 -5.58 14.11
CA TRP A 270 -0.48 -5.37 14.69
C TRP A 270 -0.55 -4.10 15.53
N LYS A 271 0.59 -3.70 16.11
CA LYS A 271 0.76 -2.48 16.88
C LYS A 271 2.02 -1.74 16.45
N VAL A 272 1.97 -0.42 16.47
CA VAL A 272 3.11 0.43 16.06
C VAL A 272 4.33 0.22 16.97
N ASP A 273 4.14 -0.05 18.25
CA ASP A 273 5.24 -0.27 19.21
C ASP A 273 6.04 -1.56 18.93
N GLU A 274 5.46 -2.51 18.20
CA GLU A 274 6.19 -3.73 17.76
C GLU A 274 7.26 -3.36 16.73
N VAL A 275 6.98 -2.35 15.90
CA VAL A 275 7.94 -1.79 14.93
C VAL A 275 9.11 -1.12 15.65
N ASP A 276 8.84 -0.36 16.72
CA ASP A 276 9.90 0.26 17.54
C ASP A 276 10.85 -0.79 18.10
N ALA A 277 10.30 -1.87 18.68
CA ALA A 277 11.11 -2.96 19.23
C ALA A 277 11.99 -3.65 18.18
N ALA A 278 11.48 -3.83 16.96
CA ALA A 278 12.24 -4.39 15.84
C ALA A 278 13.33 -3.42 15.35
N ALA A 279 13.02 -2.12 15.26
CA ALA A 279 13.94 -1.08 14.88
C ALA A 279 15.10 -0.94 15.89
N HIS A 280 14.81 -0.99 17.19
CA HIS A 280 15.85 -0.98 18.24
C HIS A 280 16.85 -2.12 18.07
N ARG A 281 16.38 -3.33 17.74
CA ARG A 281 17.27 -4.48 17.47
C ARG A 281 18.16 -4.20 16.24
N ARG A 282 17.61 -3.69 15.14
CA ARG A 282 18.37 -3.33 13.95
C ARG A 282 19.49 -2.34 14.27
N PHE A 283 19.19 -1.25 14.96
CA PHE A 283 20.16 -0.21 15.28
C PHE A 283 21.23 -0.69 16.27
N SER A 284 20.90 -1.59 17.21
CA SER A 284 21.88 -2.18 18.14
C SER A 284 22.88 -3.10 17.43
N HIS A 285 22.49 -3.78 16.36
CA HIS A 285 23.39 -4.64 15.58
C HIS A 285 24.26 -3.85 14.60
N THR A 286 23.80 -2.72 14.08
CA THR A 286 24.56 -1.90 13.12
C THR A 286 25.75 -1.17 13.79
N SER A 287 25.67 -0.91 15.08
CA SER A 287 26.77 -0.27 15.85
C SER A 287 27.98 -1.18 16.08
N VAL A 288 27.89 -2.50 15.80
CA VAL A 288 28.99 -3.48 16.02
C VAL A 288 29.73 -3.84 14.74
N SER A 289 29.13 -3.65 13.58
CA SER A 289 29.76 -3.89 12.28
C SER A 289 30.27 -2.60 11.65
N GLY A 290 31.39 -2.09 12.19
CA GLY A 290 32.24 -1.13 11.48
C GLY A 290 32.82 -1.82 10.24
N HIS A 291 32.04 -2.05 9.21
CA HIS A 291 32.62 -2.34 7.91
C HIS A 291 33.24 -1.05 7.38
N PRO A 292 34.53 -1.09 7.00
CA PRO A 292 35.11 0.05 6.32
C PRO A 292 34.25 0.32 5.10
N VAL A 293 33.69 1.53 5.02
CA VAL A 293 33.17 2.07 3.77
C VAL A 293 34.31 1.84 2.78
N HIS A 294 34.12 0.96 1.79
CA HIS A 294 35.07 0.83 0.71
C HIS A 294 35.38 2.26 0.26
N GLU A 295 36.68 2.56 0.15
CA GLU A 295 37.16 3.75 -0.56
C GLU A 295 36.60 3.66 -1.99
N CYS A 296 35.38 4.08 -2.18
CA CYS A 296 34.72 4.04 -3.46
C CYS A 296 34.02 5.35 -3.72
N VAL A 297 34.50 5.96 -4.77
CA VAL A 297 33.80 6.91 -5.62
C VAL A 297 33.62 8.30 -5.00
N ALA A 298 34.26 9.25 -5.67
CA ALA A 298 34.08 10.68 -5.54
C ALA A 298 32.68 11.06 -5.03
N ASP A 299 32.66 11.97 -4.05
CA ASP A 299 31.56 12.68 -3.40
C ASP A 299 30.23 12.68 -4.20
N THR A 300 29.61 11.49 -4.36
CA THR A 300 28.33 11.37 -5.04
C THR A 300 27.25 11.74 -4.04
N SER A 301 26.69 12.94 -4.19
CA SER A 301 25.60 13.43 -3.38
C SER A 301 24.55 14.07 -4.26
N LEU A 302 23.29 14.00 -3.86
CA LEU A 302 22.18 14.74 -4.45
C LEU A 302 21.92 15.96 -3.57
N ARG A 303 22.14 17.16 -4.11
CA ARG A 303 21.99 18.43 -3.40
C ARG A 303 20.96 19.32 -4.06
N THR A 304 20.26 20.10 -3.27
CA THR A 304 19.43 21.21 -3.75
C THR A 304 19.80 22.51 -3.06
N ARG A 305 19.72 23.61 -3.79
CA ARG A 305 20.00 24.96 -3.26
C ARG A 305 18.91 25.91 -3.72
N GLY A 306 18.17 26.50 -2.77
CA GLY A 306 17.12 27.48 -3.02
C GLY A 306 16.03 26.95 -3.96
N LEU A 307 15.78 25.63 -3.95
CA LEU A 307 14.88 25.01 -4.93
C LEU A 307 13.45 25.47 -4.71
N ARG A 308 12.86 26.05 -5.77
CA ARG A 308 11.47 26.51 -5.79
C ARG A 308 10.73 25.91 -6.97
N VAL A 309 9.53 25.37 -6.72
CA VAL A 309 8.68 24.79 -7.76
C VAL A 309 7.27 25.35 -7.67
N SER A 310 6.76 25.86 -8.79
CA SER A 310 5.40 26.36 -8.92
C SER A 310 4.75 25.83 -10.18
N TYR A 311 3.44 25.67 -10.17
CA TYR A 311 2.64 25.41 -11.37
C TYR A 311 2.10 26.72 -11.94
N ARG A 312 1.79 26.71 -13.25
CA ARG A 312 1.24 27.90 -13.94
C ARG A 312 0.10 28.51 -13.13
N HIS A 313 0.20 29.82 -12.82
CA HIS A 313 -0.81 30.62 -12.10
C HIS A 313 -1.18 30.12 -10.69
N ARG A 314 -0.27 29.40 -10.02
CA ARG A 314 -0.44 28.97 -8.61
C ARG A 314 0.76 29.38 -7.78
N ASP A 315 0.55 29.53 -6.48
CA ASP A 315 1.60 29.75 -5.52
C ASP A 315 2.64 28.62 -5.56
N ALA A 316 3.83 28.89 -5.03
CA ALA A 316 4.89 27.89 -4.98
C ALA A 316 4.45 26.70 -4.11
N VAL A 317 4.48 25.50 -4.69
CA VAL A 317 4.23 24.24 -3.97
C VAL A 317 5.48 23.84 -3.17
N ILE A 318 6.66 24.15 -3.71
CA ILE A 318 7.95 23.99 -3.05
C ILE A 318 8.58 25.39 -2.98
N ASP A 319 8.97 25.79 -1.78
CA ASP A 319 9.54 27.12 -1.52
C ASP A 319 10.82 27.02 -0.70
N SER A 320 11.97 27.21 -1.38
CA SER A 320 13.30 27.21 -0.77
C SER A 320 13.68 25.88 -0.09
N CYS A 321 13.73 24.79 -0.87
CA CYS A 321 14.23 23.51 -0.38
C CYS A 321 15.74 23.40 -0.53
N ASP A 322 16.43 23.23 0.60
CA ASP A 322 17.87 22.98 0.70
C ASP A 322 18.11 21.68 1.45
N PHE A 323 18.73 20.71 0.80
CA PHE A 323 19.15 19.46 1.43
C PHE A 323 20.33 18.82 0.71
N ASP A 324 20.97 17.88 1.39
CA ASP A 324 22.08 17.08 0.88
C ASP A 324 21.87 15.62 1.27
N ILE A 325 21.83 14.72 0.27
CA ILE A 325 21.73 13.28 0.45
C ILE A 325 22.99 12.66 -0.14
N SER A 326 23.85 12.11 0.71
CA SER A 326 25.10 11.46 0.29
C SER A 326 24.85 10.03 -0.21
N ALA A 327 25.70 9.56 -1.10
CA ALA A 327 25.77 8.15 -1.47
C ALA A 327 25.98 7.28 -0.22
N GLY A 328 25.37 6.09 -0.22
CA GLY A 328 25.43 5.20 0.93
C GLY A 328 24.49 5.58 2.07
N THR A 329 23.58 6.56 1.85
CA THR A 329 22.54 6.94 2.81
C THR A 329 21.17 6.83 2.15
N VAL A 330 20.21 6.24 2.85
CA VAL A 330 18.81 6.16 2.43
C VAL A 330 17.99 7.16 3.23
N VAL A 331 17.36 8.12 2.55
CA VAL A 331 16.58 9.16 3.20
C VAL A 331 15.09 9.01 2.89
N GLY A 332 14.27 8.96 3.94
CA GLY A 332 12.81 8.95 3.83
C GLY A 332 12.26 10.38 3.79
N LEU A 333 11.65 10.81 2.68
CA LEU A 333 10.95 12.08 2.56
C LEU A 333 9.53 11.94 3.11
N VAL A 334 9.24 12.60 4.22
CA VAL A 334 7.95 12.50 4.92
C VAL A 334 7.26 13.87 5.02
N GLY A 335 5.94 13.85 5.11
CA GLY A 335 5.10 15.05 5.24
C GLY A 335 3.65 14.73 4.93
N ALA A 336 2.73 15.58 5.30
CA ALA A 336 1.29 15.40 5.04
C ALA A 336 0.98 15.23 3.54
N ASN A 337 -0.18 14.66 3.23
CA ASN A 337 -0.67 14.65 1.85
C ASN A 337 -0.87 16.09 1.37
N GLY A 338 -0.43 16.37 0.14
CA GLY A 338 -0.44 17.74 -0.41
C GLY A 338 0.77 18.61 -0.04
N ALA A 339 1.68 18.18 0.84
CA ALA A 339 2.87 18.96 1.22
C ALA A 339 3.88 19.20 0.07
N GLY A 340 3.68 18.55 -1.08
CA GLY A 340 4.55 18.74 -2.26
C GLY A 340 5.57 17.63 -2.50
N LYS A 341 5.51 16.49 -1.79
CA LYS A 341 6.48 15.38 -1.92
C LYS A 341 6.65 14.89 -3.36
N THR A 342 5.57 14.54 -4.03
CA THR A 342 5.59 14.09 -5.44
C THR A 342 6.01 15.22 -6.38
N THR A 343 5.69 16.49 -6.08
CA THR A 343 6.16 17.65 -6.85
C THR A 343 7.69 17.80 -6.74
N LEU A 344 8.24 17.66 -5.53
CA LEU A 344 9.68 17.65 -5.31
C LEU A 344 10.35 16.50 -6.06
N ALA A 345 9.83 15.28 -5.94
CA ALA A 345 10.33 14.11 -6.66
C ALA A 345 10.36 14.33 -8.19
N ARG A 346 9.26 14.82 -8.78
CA ARG A 346 9.20 15.14 -10.21
C ARG A 346 10.19 16.22 -10.62
N CYS A 347 10.42 17.20 -9.75
CA CYS A 347 11.43 18.23 -10.01
C CYS A 347 12.85 17.66 -9.96
N LEU A 348 13.19 16.86 -8.95
CA LEU A 348 14.49 16.20 -8.86
C LEU A 348 14.80 15.36 -10.09
N CYS A 349 13.83 14.64 -10.60
CA CYS A 349 13.99 13.76 -11.78
C CYS A 349 13.85 14.48 -13.13
N GLY A 350 13.67 15.82 -13.13
CA GLY A 350 13.57 16.61 -14.36
C GLY A 350 12.24 16.49 -15.12
N ILE A 351 11.21 15.91 -14.50
CA ILE A 351 9.84 15.83 -15.06
C ILE A 351 9.13 17.19 -14.92
N GLN A 352 9.35 17.87 -13.80
CA GLN A 352 8.85 19.22 -13.50
C GLN A 352 10.02 20.20 -13.46
N LYS A 353 9.89 21.33 -14.20
CA LYS A 353 10.91 22.37 -14.19
C LYS A 353 10.81 23.20 -12.89
N GLU A 354 11.95 23.50 -12.31
CA GLU A 354 12.08 24.45 -11.21
C GLU A 354 11.78 25.89 -11.67
N ALA A 355 11.21 26.69 -10.76
CA ALA A 355 11.02 28.12 -10.93
C ALA A 355 12.30 28.89 -10.53
N ALA A 356 13.05 28.39 -9.53
CA ALA A 356 14.32 28.91 -9.08
C ALA A 356 15.14 27.82 -8.38
N GLY A 357 16.42 28.10 -8.13
CA GLY A 357 17.34 27.19 -7.43
C GLY A 357 18.07 26.22 -8.35
N THR A 358 18.81 25.30 -7.76
CA THR A 358 19.62 24.30 -8.47
C THR A 358 19.45 22.92 -7.89
N VAL A 359 19.60 21.92 -8.76
CA VAL A 359 19.75 20.50 -8.39
C VAL A 359 21.12 20.05 -8.84
N GLU A 360 21.90 19.52 -7.92
CA GLU A 360 23.27 19.05 -8.15
C GLU A 360 23.36 17.55 -7.86
N LEU A 361 24.10 16.83 -8.69
CA LEU A 361 24.44 15.44 -8.48
C LEU A 361 25.94 15.26 -8.71
N ALA A 362 26.62 14.59 -7.76
CA ALA A 362 28.07 14.42 -7.79
C ALA A 362 28.83 15.74 -7.99
N GLY A 363 28.41 16.81 -7.31
CA GLY A 363 29.02 18.14 -7.38
C GLY A 363 28.75 18.91 -8.68
N LYS A 364 27.94 18.38 -9.60
CA LYS A 364 27.57 19.04 -10.87
C LYS A 364 26.13 19.53 -10.83
N ALA A 365 25.92 20.82 -11.09
CA ALA A 365 24.57 21.35 -11.29
C ALA A 365 23.98 20.83 -12.60
N LEU A 366 22.80 20.21 -12.53
CA LEU A 366 22.10 19.59 -13.66
C LEU A 366 20.91 20.45 -14.09
N ARG A 367 20.85 20.75 -15.39
CA ARG A 367 19.64 21.33 -15.99
C ARG A 367 18.51 20.29 -15.94
N THR A 368 17.26 20.73 -16.00
CA THR A 368 16.06 19.87 -15.98
C THR A 368 16.19 18.69 -16.97
N SER A 369 16.59 18.94 -18.21
CA SER A 369 16.75 17.90 -19.24
C SER A 369 17.91 16.92 -19.00
N GLN A 370 18.88 17.27 -18.19
CA GLN A 370 20.05 16.43 -17.87
C GLN A 370 19.80 15.50 -16.67
N ARG A 371 18.70 15.71 -15.95
CA ARG A 371 18.32 14.87 -14.79
C ARG A 371 17.63 13.59 -15.22
N ALA A 372 16.92 13.61 -16.35
CA ALA A 372 16.21 12.44 -16.87
C ALA A 372 17.20 11.28 -17.13
N GLY A 373 16.90 10.12 -16.55
CA GLY A 373 17.75 8.93 -16.62
C GLY A 373 18.86 8.88 -15.56
N VAL A 374 19.44 10.02 -15.16
CA VAL A 374 20.50 10.09 -14.13
C VAL A 374 19.90 10.09 -12.72
N ILE A 375 18.75 10.74 -12.55
CA ILE A 375 17.91 10.66 -11.37
C ILE A 375 16.60 10.00 -11.78
N TYR A 376 16.40 8.76 -11.39
CA TYR A 376 15.23 7.98 -11.80
C TYR A 376 14.12 8.06 -10.77
N LEU A 377 12.87 8.25 -11.22
CA LEU A 377 11.67 8.20 -10.39
C LEU A 377 10.98 6.85 -10.55
N ALA A 378 11.02 6.00 -9.53
CA ALA A 378 10.14 4.85 -9.44
C ALA A 378 8.76 5.31 -8.92
N MET A 379 7.76 5.31 -9.79
CA MET A 379 6.42 5.82 -9.49
C MET A 379 5.64 4.89 -8.58
N GLN A 380 4.64 5.43 -7.87
CA GLN A 380 3.72 4.67 -7.04
C GLN A 380 2.98 3.57 -7.82
N GLU A 381 2.62 3.83 -9.07
CA GLU A 381 2.05 2.85 -9.99
C GLU A 381 3.08 2.51 -11.10
N PRO A 382 3.92 1.48 -10.88
CA PRO A 382 5.02 1.15 -11.82
C PRO A 382 4.54 0.75 -13.21
N GLY A 383 3.29 0.29 -13.34
CA GLY A 383 2.70 -0.09 -14.62
C GLY A 383 2.70 1.02 -15.67
N TYR A 384 2.74 2.29 -15.25
CA TYR A 384 2.84 3.43 -16.17
C TYR A 384 4.25 3.65 -16.73
N GLN A 385 5.25 2.91 -16.23
CA GLN A 385 6.65 3.03 -16.64
C GLN A 385 7.17 1.80 -17.40
N LEU A 386 6.34 0.76 -17.55
CA LEU A 386 6.70 -0.51 -18.16
C LEU A 386 5.91 -0.65 -19.48
N PHE A 387 6.62 -0.67 -20.60
CA PHE A 387 6.04 -0.56 -21.94
C PHE A 387 6.25 -1.79 -22.81
N GLU A 388 7.24 -2.63 -22.47
CA GLU A 388 7.62 -3.77 -23.29
C GLU A 388 6.72 -4.99 -23.06
N HIS A 389 6.77 -5.94 -24.00
CA HIS A 389 5.93 -7.14 -23.97
C HIS A 389 6.40 -8.19 -22.95
N THR A 390 7.66 -8.13 -22.52
CA THR A 390 8.21 -9.06 -21.52
C THR A 390 9.15 -8.32 -20.56
N VAL A 391 9.29 -8.86 -19.34
CA VAL A 391 10.19 -8.31 -18.32
C VAL A 391 11.64 -8.23 -18.85
N VAL A 392 12.13 -9.28 -19.50
CA VAL A 392 13.50 -9.27 -20.01
C VAL A 392 13.70 -8.20 -21.07
N ARG A 393 12.73 -7.99 -21.98
CA ARG A 393 12.81 -6.94 -23.00
C ARG A 393 12.78 -5.54 -22.40
N GLU A 394 11.98 -5.32 -21.37
CA GLU A 394 11.95 -4.05 -20.63
C GLU A 394 13.33 -3.71 -20.07
N LEU A 395 14.03 -4.70 -19.51
CA LEU A 395 15.35 -4.51 -18.95
C LEU A 395 16.45 -4.37 -20.02
N GLU A 396 16.37 -5.13 -21.11
CA GLU A 396 17.28 -5.00 -22.26
C GLU A 396 17.16 -3.62 -22.91
N GLU A 397 15.94 -3.15 -23.16
CA GLU A 397 15.70 -1.83 -23.75
C GLU A 397 16.19 -0.70 -22.83
N ALA A 398 15.99 -0.84 -21.52
CA ALA A 398 16.52 0.10 -20.55
C ALA A 398 18.06 0.14 -20.57
N HIS A 399 18.70 -1.02 -20.71
CA HIS A 399 20.15 -1.16 -20.83
C HIS A 399 20.68 -0.53 -22.12
N ASP A 400 20.02 -0.78 -23.26
CA ASP A 400 20.45 -0.30 -24.59
C ASP A 400 20.28 1.23 -24.73
N ARG A 401 19.29 1.80 -24.05
CA ARG A 401 19.07 3.26 -24.01
C ARG A 401 19.99 4.00 -23.05
N ASN A 402 20.78 3.29 -22.25
CA ASN A 402 21.80 3.92 -21.43
C ASN A 402 22.83 4.59 -22.34
N GLY A 403 22.81 5.92 -22.36
CA GLY A 403 23.78 6.70 -23.14
C GLY A 403 25.20 6.35 -22.69
N SER A 404 26.06 6.03 -23.63
CA SER A 404 27.39 5.46 -23.50
C SER A 404 28.40 6.18 -22.59
N ASP A 405 28.01 7.29 -21.96
CA ASP A 405 28.89 8.13 -21.13
C ASP A 405 28.84 7.82 -19.63
N LEU A 406 27.92 6.94 -19.17
CA LEU A 406 27.79 6.57 -17.77
C LEU A 406 28.38 5.17 -17.51
N PRO A 407 29.15 4.98 -16.42
CA PRO A 407 29.66 3.66 -16.09
C PRO A 407 28.52 2.69 -15.85
N GLN A 408 28.44 1.62 -16.64
CA GLN A 408 27.50 0.52 -16.42
C GLN A 408 27.92 -0.28 -15.19
N ILE A 409 27.29 0.03 -14.06
CA ILE A 409 27.52 -0.67 -12.79
C ILE A 409 26.76 -2.00 -12.77
N PHE A 410 25.64 -2.06 -13.50
CA PHE A 410 24.70 -3.18 -13.46
C PHE A 410 24.55 -3.85 -14.81
N SER A 411 24.42 -5.18 -14.82
CA SER A 411 24.02 -5.97 -16.01
C SER A 411 22.57 -6.43 -15.88
N VAL A 412 21.89 -6.67 -17.01
CA VAL A 412 20.53 -7.23 -17.02
C VAL A 412 20.47 -8.51 -16.19
N LYS A 413 21.44 -9.42 -16.38
CA LYS A 413 21.50 -10.69 -15.65
C LYS A 413 21.63 -10.48 -14.15
N SER A 414 22.55 -9.62 -13.70
CA SER A 414 22.74 -9.39 -12.26
C SER A 414 21.50 -8.83 -11.59
N LEU A 415 20.80 -7.88 -12.26
CA LEU A 415 19.57 -7.31 -11.71
C LEU A 415 18.39 -8.28 -11.76
N MET A 416 18.29 -9.13 -12.78
CA MET A 416 17.28 -10.18 -12.81
C MET A 416 17.43 -11.15 -11.63
N ASP A 417 18.65 -11.52 -11.30
CA ASP A 417 18.96 -12.40 -10.16
C ASP A 417 18.70 -11.67 -8.83
N ASP A 418 19.25 -10.46 -8.66
CA ASP A 418 19.14 -9.66 -7.45
C ASP A 418 17.69 -9.28 -7.11
N PHE A 419 16.88 -8.96 -8.13
CA PHE A 419 15.48 -8.58 -7.98
C PHE A 419 14.51 -9.76 -8.09
N ARG A 420 15.01 -10.99 -8.20
CA ARG A 420 14.22 -12.22 -8.35
C ARG A 420 13.20 -12.12 -9.49
N LEU A 421 13.68 -11.72 -10.67
CA LEU A 421 12.88 -11.56 -11.88
C LEU A 421 13.15 -12.66 -12.91
N ALA A 422 14.11 -13.56 -12.68
CA ALA A 422 14.52 -14.59 -13.63
C ALA A 422 13.36 -15.49 -14.08
N ASP A 423 12.54 -15.99 -13.14
CA ASP A 423 11.38 -16.83 -13.44
C ASP A 423 10.23 -16.05 -14.12
N LEU A 424 10.31 -14.73 -14.13
CA LEU A 424 9.31 -13.83 -14.69
C LEU A 424 9.73 -13.25 -16.05
N ALA A 425 10.93 -13.61 -16.54
CA ALA A 425 11.58 -13.03 -17.72
C ALA A 425 10.67 -12.90 -18.95
N GLN A 426 9.86 -13.92 -19.22
CA GLN A 426 8.98 -14.00 -20.39
C GLN A 426 7.54 -13.51 -20.10
N ARG A 427 7.23 -13.11 -18.86
CA ARG A 427 5.90 -12.59 -18.54
C ARG A 427 5.74 -11.14 -19.00
N HIS A 428 4.51 -10.81 -19.39
CA HIS A 428 4.15 -9.42 -19.69
C HIS A 428 4.17 -8.59 -18.38
N PRO A 429 4.81 -7.40 -18.33
CA PRO A 429 4.93 -6.60 -17.12
C PRO A 429 3.59 -6.30 -16.42
N LEU A 430 2.52 -6.06 -17.17
CA LEU A 430 1.19 -5.81 -16.61
C LEU A 430 0.53 -7.05 -15.98
N SER A 431 1.01 -8.27 -16.27
CA SER A 431 0.54 -9.50 -15.62
C SER A 431 1.21 -9.79 -14.27
N LEU A 432 2.22 -8.99 -13.91
CA LEU A 432 2.97 -9.14 -12.66
C LEU A 432 2.17 -8.63 -11.45
N SER A 433 2.48 -9.15 -10.26
CA SER A 433 1.99 -8.55 -9.01
C SER A 433 2.55 -7.12 -8.81
N GLY A 434 1.94 -6.34 -7.91
CA GLY A 434 2.39 -4.99 -7.58
C GLY A 434 3.87 -4.93 -7.20
N GLY A 435 4.30 -5.81 -6.29
CA GLY A 435 5.71 -5.90 -5.86
C GLY A 435 6.65 -6.36 -6.98
N GLN A 436 6.22 -7.27 -7.86
CA GLN A 436 7.00 -7.69 -9.02
C GLN A 436 7.18 -6.53 -10.01
N ARG A 437 6.11 -5.77 -10.32
CA ARG A 437 6.18 -4.56 -11.15
C ARG A 437 7.12 -3.51 -10.56
N GLN A 438 7.04 -3.28 -9.24
CA GLN A 438 7.92 -2.34 -8.55
C GLN A 438 9.39 -2.73 -8.71
N ARG A 439 9.73 -4.00 -8.49
CA ARG A 439 11.09 -4.50 -8.69
C ARG A 439 11.57 -4.35 -10.12
N THR A 440 10.72 -4.66 -11.11
CA THR A 440 11.05 -4.48 -12.53
C THR A 440 11.32 -3.01 -12.86
N SER A 441 10.49 -2.08 -12.39
CA SER A 441 10.69 -0.64 -12.61
C SER A 441 11.98 -0.12 -11.99
N ILE A 442 12.33 -0.54 -10.77
CA ILE A 442 13.59 -0.15 -10.13
C ILE A 442 14.78 -0.70 -10.92
N ALA A 443 14.75 -1.97 -11.33
CA ALA A 443 15.80 -2.61 -12.13
C ALA A 443 15.99 -1.88 -13.48
N ALA A 444 14.91 -1.51 -14.17
CA ALA A 444 14.96 -0.73 -15.40
C ALA A 444 15.63 0.63 -15.16
N GLY A 445 15.26 1.35 -14.10
CA GLY A 445 15.87 2.64 -13.75
C GLY A 445 17.39 2.56 -13.55
N LEU A 446 17.87 1.50 -12.91
CA LEU A 446 19.30 1.25 -12.70
C LEU A 446 20.03 0.97 -14.03
N LEU A 447 19.40 0.23 -14.94
CA LEU A 447 19.95 -0.07 -16.27
C LEU A 447 19.96 1.17 -17.17
N TYR A 448 19.04 2.11 -16.99
CA TYR A 448 19.13 3.45 -17.62
C TYR A 448 20.34 4.26 -17.18
N GLY A 449 21.08 3.81 -16.14
CA GLY A 449 22.25 4.49 -15.61
C GLY A 449 21.97 5.44 -14.47
N ALA A 450 20.86 5.23 -13.74
CA ALA A 450 20.52 6.06 -12.59
C ALA A 450 21.59 6.00 -11.49
N GLN A 451 22.12 7.17 -11.10
CA GLN A 451 23.02 7.36 -9.97
C GLN A 451 22.25 7.76 -8.70
N ALA A 452 21.02 8.25 -8.87
CA ALA A 452 20.09 8.54 -7.80
C ALA A 452 18.71 7.95 -8.10
N LEU A 453 18.10 7.33 -7.09
CA LEU A 453 16.76 6.77 -7.12
C LEU A 453 15.84 7.59 -6.20
N VAL A 454 14.74 8.07 -6.76
CA VAL A 454 13.61 8.62 -6.01
C VAL A 454 12.46 7.64 -6.12
N MET A 455 11.96 7.13 -5.01
CA MET A 455 10.86 6.16 -4.98
C MET A 455 9.62 6.80 -4.37
N ASP A 456 8.49 6.75 -5.06
CA ASP A 456 7.22 7.30 -4.56
C ASP A 456 6.32 6.16 -4.08
N GLU A 457 6.13 6.05 -2.74
CA GLU A 457 5.32 5.03 -2.05
C GLU A 457 5.60 3.57 -2.50
N PRO A 458 6.86 3.09 -2.46
CA PRO A 458 7.23 1.81 -3.07
C PRO A 458 6.63 0.58 -2.37
N THR A 459 6.03 0.73 -1.20
CA THR A 459 5.44 -0.37 -0.42
C THR A 459 3.91 -0.29 -0.30
N SER A 460 3.28 0.58 -1.09
CA SER A 460 1.81 0.71 -1.11
C SER A 460 1.14 -0.62 -1.47
N GLY A 461 0.24 -1.12 -0.61
CA GLY A 461 -0.48 -2.38 -0.82
C GLY A 461 0.41 -3.64 -0.76
N LEU A 462 1.58 -3.59 -0.12
CA LEU A 462 2.46 -4.75 0.02
C LEU A 462 2.37 -5.39 1.41
N ASP A 463 2.42 -6.72 1.41
CA ASP A 463 2.64 -7.54 2.60
C ASP A 463 4.06 -7.34 3.18
N TYR A 464 4.32 -7.98 4.33
CA TYR A 464 5.62 -7.87 4.99
C TYR A 464 6.77 -8.45 4.14
N ASN A 465 6.58 -9.60 3.50
CA ASN A 465 7.64 -10.28 2.76
C ASN A 465 8.08 -9.47 1.53
N ASN A 466 7.13 -8.90 0.80
CA ASN A 466 7.41 -8.01 -0.33
C ASN A 466 8.05 -6.70 0.13
N MET A 467 7.56 -6.09 1.21
CA MET A 467 8.16 -4.90 1.81
C MET A 467 9.62 -5.16 2.25
N ALA A 468 9.87 -6.23 2.99
CA ALA A 468 11.20 -6.62 3.45
C ALA A 468 12.14 -6.97 2.28
N SER A 469 11.61 -7.52 1.19
CA SER A 469 12.38 -7.76 -0.04
C SER A 469 12.87 -6.45 -0.66
N ILE A 470 12.00 -5.44 -0.77
CA ILE A 470 12.39 -4.11 -1.27
C ILE A 470 13.42 -3.47 -0.33
N ALA A 471 13.24 -3.55 0.99
CA ALA A 471 14.20 -3.01 1.95
C ALA A 471 15.60 -3.63 1.79
N ARG A 472 15.68 -4.95 1.60
CA ARG A 472 16.96 -5.64 1.32
C ARG A 472 17.61 -5.21 0.00
N GLN A 473 16.81 -4.96 -1.04
CA GLN A 473 17.34 -4.46 -2.32
C GLN A 473 17.88 -3.04 -2.18
N ILE A 474 17.16 -2.17 -1.46
CA ILE A 474 17.61 -0.82 -1.15
C ILE A 474 18.95 -0.84 -0.40
N ASP A 475 19.11 -1.74 0.59
CA ASP A 475 20.37 -1.86 1.32
C ASP A 475 21.54 -2.28 0.42
N ARG A 476 21.32 -3.18 -0.54
CA ARG A 476 22.33 -3.54 -1.56
C ARG A 476 22.70 -2.35 -2.45
N LEU A 477 21.70 -1.61 -2.95
CA LEU A 477 21.93 -0.43 -3.79
C LEU A 477 22.68 0.68 -3.04
N LYS A 478 22.35 0.85 -1.76
CA LYS A 478 23.08 1.74 -0.84
C LYS A 478 24.57 1.37 -0.77
N GLN A 479 24.89 0.07 -0.61
CA GLN A 479 26.27 -0.42 -0.58
C GLN A 479 27.02 -0.21 -1.90
N GLN A 480 26.30 -0.11 -3.03
CA GLN A 480 26.85 0.17 -4.35
C GLN A 480 26.98 1.68 -4.66
N GLY A 481 26.70 2.54 -3.68
CA GLY A 481 26.89 3.97 -3.80
C GLY A 481 25.75 4.72 -4.52
N VAL A 482 24.60 4.10 -4.72
CA VAL A 482 23.41 4.77 -5.26
C VAL A 482 22.83 5.71 -4.21
N VAL A 483 22.49 6.94 -4.58
CA VAL A 483 21.77 7.91 -3.72
C VAL A 483 20.28 7.53 -3.72
N ILE A 484 19.69 7.37 -2.54
CA ILE A 484 18.31 6.90 -2.44
C ILE A 484 17.45 7.84 -1.59
N CYS A 485 16.37 8.35 -2.21
CA CYS A 485 15.33 9.13 -1.56
C CYS A 485 13.98 8.41 -1.69
N ILE A 486 13.31 8.15 -0.57
CA ILE A 486 12.06 7.39 -0.53
C ILE A 486 10.96 8.28 0.01
N ILE A 487 9.92 8.51 -0.77
CA ILE A 487 8.67 9.11 -0.27
C ILE A 487 7.84 7.99 0.31
N THR A 488 7.49 8.06 1.59
CA THR A 488 6.59 7.08 2.19
C THR A 488 5.94 7.57 3.48
N HIS A 489 4.74 7.05 3.75
CA HIS A 489 4.02 7.18 5.02
C HIS A 489 4.07 5.89 5.85
N ASP A 490 4.78 4.89 5.35
CA ASP A 490 4.90 3.58 5.94
C ASP A 490 6.01 3.57 7.00
N TYR A 491 5.62 3.72 8.27
CA TYR A 491 6.55 3.75 9.39
C TYR A 491 7.39 2.47 9.51
N GLU A 492 6.78 1.31 9.27
CA GLU A 492 7.45 0.02 9.32
C GLU A 492 8.54 -0.06 8.23
N PHE A 493 8.24 0.41 7.03
CA PHE A 493 9.20 0.48 5.95
C PHE A 493 10.31 1.52 6.20
N LEU A 494 9.99 2.68 6.74
CA LEU A 494 10.99 3.67 7.15
C LEU A 494 12.00 3.06 8.12
N CYS A 495 11.53 2.36 9.15
CA CYS A 495 12.38 1.68 10.12
C CYS A 495 13.18 0.53 9.51
N ALA A 496 12.68 -0.12 8.45
CA ALA A 496 13.36 -1.22 7.78
C ALA A 496 14.40 -0.77 6.75
N ALA A 497 14.20 0.37 6.07
CA ALA A 497 15.00 0.75 4.90
C ALA A 497 15.80 2.04 5.06
N CYS A 498 15.32 3.02 5.84
CA CYS A 498 15.93 4.35 5.89
C CYS A 498 16.98 4.51 7.01
N ASP A 499 17.91 5.44 6.81
CA ASP A 499 18.90 5.87 7.79
C ASP A 499 18.51 7.21 8.44
N ALA A 500 17.77 8.05 7.71
CA ALA A 500 17.30 9.35 8.17
C ALA A 500 15.95 9.68 7.53
N VAL A 501 15.26 10.64 8.13
CA VAL A 501 13.99 11.18 7.64
C VAL A 501 14.17 12.65 7.31
N LEU A 502 13.67 13.07 6.15
CA LEU A 502 13.67 14.45 5.67
C LEU A 502 12.22 14.98 5.73
N PRO A 503 11.86 15.79 6.73
CA PRO A 503 10.52 16.33 6.85
C PRO A 503 10.24 17.41 5.81
N LEU A 504 9.11 17.32 5.12
CA LEU A 504 8.58 18.35 4.21
C LEU A 504 7.26 18.88 4.77
N HIS A 505 7.24 20.17 5.09
CA HIS A 505 6.07 20.86 5.61
C HIS A 505 5.88 22.20 4.88
N ASP A 506 4.67 22.45 4.38
CA ASP A 506 4.31 23.70 3.65
C ASP A 506 5.33 24.08 2.56
N GLY A 507 5.74 23.10 1.78
CA GLY A 507 6.69 23.30 0.68
C GLY A 507 8.15 23.54 1.11
N ARG A 508 8.47 23.39 2.39
CA ARG A 508 9.82 23.57 2.94
C ARG A 508 10.35 22.30 3.57
N VAL A 509 11.63 22.05 3.36
CA VAL A 509 12.34 20.91 3.93
C VAL A 509 13.01 21.31 5.23
N SER A 510 12.84 20.52 6.27
CA SER A 510 13.59 20.64 7.54
C SER A 510 14.88 19.82 7.47
N PRO A 511 15.86 20.10 8.36
CA PRO A 511 17.07 19.27 8.42
C PRO A 511 16.78 17.79 8.59
N PRO A 512 17.60 16.90 8.01
CA PRO A 512 17.44 15.46 8.15
C PRO A 512 17.51 15.02 9.62
N ILE A 513 16.59 14.14 10.02
CA ILE A 513 16.52 13.55 11.36
C ILE A 513 17.03 12.11 11.25
N PRO A 514 18.15 11.75 11.89
CA PRO A 514 18.62 10.36 11.90
C PRO A 514 17.57 9.42 12.50
N LEU A 515 17.44 8.23 11.93
CA LEU A 515 16.61 7.15 12.47
C LEU A 515 17.41 6.42 13.55
N THR A 516 17.15 6.79 14.81
CA THR A 516 17.76 6.18 16.01
C THR A 516 16.67 5.88 17.04
N PRO A 517 16.94 5.02 18.03
CA PRO A 517 15.96 4.76 19.10
C PRO A 517 15.37 6.00 19.74
N GLU A 518 16.20 7.05 19.93
CA GLU A 518 15.79 8.30 20.58
C GLU A 518 14.88 9.16 19.70
N THR A 519 14.99 9.04 18.37
CA THR A 519 14.24 9.86 17.42
C THR A 519 12.94 9.23 16.95
N LEU A 520 12.72 7.92 17.15
CA LEU A 520 11.51 7.21 16.70
C LEU A 520 10.23 7.89 17.15
N GLY A 521 10.15 8.31 18.43
CA GLY A 521 8.97 9.01 18.96
C GLY A 521 8.69 10.34 18.26
N HIS A 522 9.75 11.07 17.85
CA HIS A 522 9.59 12.30 17.06
C HIS A 522 9.12 12.01 15.64
N ILE A 523 9.68 10.99 14.99
CA ILE A 523 9.32 10.57 13.63
C ILE A 523 7.87 10.08 13.59
N LYS A 524 7.42 9.31 14.59
CA LYS A 524 6.02 8.90 14.70
C LYS A 524 5.08 10.12 14.71
N ARG A 525 5.38 11.14 15.50
CA ARG A 525 4.57 12.38 15.53
C ARG A 525 4.56 13.12 14.18
N LEU A 526 5.69 13.17 13.46
CA LEU A 526 5.76 13.76 12.12
C LEU A 526 4.88 13.02 11.11
N LEU A 527 4.73 11.71 11.25
CA LEU A 527 3.86 10.88 10.42
C LEU A 527 2.38 10.97 10.83
N GLY A 528 2.06 11.56 11.99
CA GLY A 528 0.69 11.65 12.51
C GLY A 528 0.32 10.54 13.50
N PHE A 529 1.28 9.76 13.99
CA PHE A 529 1.06 8.91 15.16
C PHE A 529 1.12 9.80 16.42
N SER A 530 0.07 9.77 17.22
CA SER A 530 -0.03 10.50 18.49
C SER A 530 0.67 9.74 19.63
#